data_00e7e14a106cfdfbfe5d6ffadc44ca3e
#
_entry.id   00e7e14a106cfdfbfe5d6ffadc44ca3e
#
_cell.length_a   1.000
_cell.length_b   1.000
_cell.length_c   1.000
_cell.angle_alpha   90.00
_cell.angle_beta   90.00
_cell.angle_gamma   90.00
#
_symmetry.space_group_name_H-M   'P 1'
#
loop_
_entity.id
_entity.type
_entity.pdbx_description
1 polymer ?
#
loop_
_entity_poly.entity_id
_entity_poly.type
_entity_poly.pdbx_seq_one_letter_code
_entity_poly.pdbx_strand_id
1 'polypeptide(L)'
;MEKRRIVLVDDHVIVRNGLKELIEKLGDYSVVAQFDSGTSFLNALPIDPNPDLLIVDLNMPGMSGYELVQELKNSGIEQRILVLTLDSDEQSIIRLFRNGVRGFLKKNCSAEVLKDALNSILTTGYYHNEFLTLSLREEVEPPKLSERDKILQQFTDREREFLRLVCHEKEYTYEQIADQMQVSARTVDGYREAIFDKFAIKSKTGLVLFVLKHQLFGEL
;
A
#
# COMPACT_ATOMS: atom_id res chain seq x y z
N MET A 1 18.62 -26.00 -12.82
CA MET A 1 17.17 -25.73 -12.56
C MET A 1 16.89 -24.30 -13.03
N GLU A 2 15.73 -24.05 -13.55
CA GLU A 2 15.33 -22.67 -13.92
C GLU A 2 15.09 -21.86 -12.65
N LYS A 3 15.64 -20.65 -12.60
CA LYS A 3 15.50 -19.79 -11.41
C LYS A 3 14.06 -19.32 -11.28
N ARG A 4 13.55 -19.24 -10.04
CA ARG A 4 12.25 -18.65 -9.74
C ARG A 4 12.28 -17.14 -9.95
N ARG A 5 11.33 -16.64 -10.72
CA ARG A 5 11.23 -15.23 -11.15
C ARG A 5 10.44 -14.43 -10.14
N ILE A 6 11.06 -13.39 -9.62
CA ILE A 6 10.47 -12.52 -8.60
C ILE A 6 10.41 -11.10 -9.15
N VAL A 7 9.32 -10.40 -8.86
CA VAL A 7 9.17 -8.98 -9.12
C VAL A 7 9.07 -8.26 -7.79
N LEU A 8 9.73 -7.09 -7.68
CA LEU A 8 9.69 -6.22 -6.50
C LEU A 8 8.91 -4.94 -6.81
N VAL A 9 8.02 -4.55 -5.88
CA VAL A 9 7.31 -3.26 -5.91
C VAL A 9 7.51 -2.58 -4.55
N ASP A 10 8.35 -1.54 -4.52
CA ASP A 10 8.74 -0.81 -3.30
C ASP A 10 9.28 0.56 -3.72
N ASP A 11 8.81 1.66 -3.16
CA ASP A 11 9.25 3.01 -3.54
C ASP A 11 10.66 3.37 -3.03
N HIS A 12 11.15 2.66 -2.02
CA HIS A 12 12.47 2.88 -1.43
C HIS A 12 13.58 2.23 -2.25
N VAL A 13 14.31 3.00 -3.06
CA VAL A 13 15.35 2.52 -3.98
C VAL A 13 16.42 1.67 -3.28
N ILE A 14 16.90 2.11 -2.11
CA ILE A 14 17.95 1.40 -1.35
C ILE A 14 17.45 0.05 -0.86
N VAL A 15 16.22 0.01 -0.30
CA VAL A 15 15.59 -1.22 0.20
C VAL A 15 15.37 -2.19 -0.95
N ARG A 16 14.81 -1.72 -2.06
CA ARG A 16 14.51 -2.52 -3.25
C ARG A 16 15.78 -3.15 -3.84
N ASN A 17 16.87 -2.38 -3.95
CA ASN A 17 18.16 -2.91 -4.44
C ASN A 17 18.77 -3.91 -3.45
N GLY A 18 18.73 -3.61 -2.17
CA GLY A 18 19.23 -4.52 -1.12
C GLY A 18 18.44 -5.84 -1.08
N LEU A 19 17.12 -5.78 -1.21
CA LEU A 19 16.25 -6.96 -1.31
C LEU A 19 16.57 -7.80 -2.53
N LYS A 20 16.80 -7.19 -3.70
CA LYS A 20 17.23 -7.90 -4.90
C LYS A 20 18.49 -8.70 -4.64
N GLU A 21 19.54 -8.03 -4.16
CA GLU A 21 20.81 -8.71 -3.89
C GLU A 21 20.69 -9.83 -2.85
N LEU A 22 19.89 -9.61 -1.79
CA LEU A 22 19.64 -10.59 -0.76
C LEU A 22 18.91 -11.81 -1.36
N ILE A 23 17.81 -11.60 -2.05
CA ILE A 23 16.99 -12.68 -2.64
C ILE A 23 17.80 -13.53 -3.60
N GLU A 24 18.60 -12.91 -4.48
CA GLU A 24 19.43 -13.63 -5.45
C GLU A 24 20.58 -14.43 -4.79
N LYS A 25 20.98 -14.10 -3.53
CA LYS A 25 21.93 -14.86 -2.73
C LYS A 25 21.29 -15.98 -1.91
N LEU A 26 19.98 -15.93 -1.65
CA LEU A 26 19.29 -16.91 -0.79
C LEU A 26 19.04 -18.27 -1.47
N GLY A 27 19.07 -18.35 -2.80
CA GLY A 27 18.79 -19.57 -3.55
C GLY A 27 18.62 -19.35 -5.03
N ASP A 28 17.94 -20.29 -5.69
CA ASP A 28 17.69 -20.22 -7.15
C ASP A 28 16.54 -19.23 -7.47
N TYR A 29 16.74 -17.97 -7.10
CA TYR A 29 15.83 -16.86 -7.38
C TYR A 29 16.46 -15.86 -8.33
N SER A 30 15.63 -15.16 -9.13
CA SER A 30 16.03 -14.06 -9.98
C SER A 30 15.00 -12.93 -9.89
N VAL A 31 15.44 -11.73 -9.56
CA VAL A 31 14.59 -10.54 -9.62
C VAL A 31 14.58 -10.02 -11.05
N VAL A 32 13.49 -10.33 -11.77
CA VAL A 32 13.35 -10.07 -13.21
C VAL A 32 12.88 -8.64 -13.51
N ALA A 33 12.16 -8.01 -12.58
CA ALA A 33 11.75 -6.61 -12.71
C ALA A 33 11.60 -5.94 -11.34
N GLN A 34 11.71 -4.63 -11.32
CA GLN A 34 11.57 -3.78 -10.14
C GLN A 34 10.72 -2.56 -10.49
N PHE A 35 9.78 -2.20 -9.61
CA PHE A 35 8.90 -1.05 -9.77
C PHE A 35 8.92 -0.20 -8.50
N ASP A 36 8.79 1.10 -8.66
CA ASP A 36 8.76 2.08 -7.58
C ASP A 36 7.35 2.40 -7.07
N SER A 37 6.31 1.88 -7.72
CA SER A 37 4.92 2.12 -7.35
C SER A 37 4.00 1.05 -7.93
N GLY A 38 2.82 0.90 -7.30
CA GLY A 38 1.77 0.01 -7.83
C GLY A 38 1.33 0.41 -9.23
N THR A 39 1.26 1.72 -9.51
CA THR A 39 0.88 2.23 -10.84
C THR A 39 1.89 1.88 -11.91
N SER A 40 3.21 2.00 -11.64
CA SER A 40 4.24 1.63 -12.60
C SER A 40 4.23 0.12 -12.89
N PHE A 41 3.94 -0.71 -11.87
CA PHE A 41 3.76 -2.14 -12.05
C PHE A 41 2.54 -2.47 -12.93
N LEU A 42 1.36 -1.90 -12.65
CA LEU A 42 0.14 -2.16 -13.43
C LEU A 42 0.29 -1.74 -14.90
N ASN A 43 0.94 -0.61 -15.15
CA ASN A 43 1.20 -0.12 -16.51
C ASN A 43 2.17 -1.00 -17.30
N ALA A 44 2.97 -1.82 -16.63
CA ALA A 44 3.92 -2.74 -17.26
C ALA A 44 3.32 -4.13 -17.53
N LEU A 45 2.09 -4.38 -17.14
CA LEU A 45 1.42 -5.67 -17.41
C LEU A 45 1.04 -5.83 -18.89
N PRO A 46 1.13 -7.05 -19.45
CA PRO A 46 1.65 -8.27 -18.84
C PRO A 46 3.18 -8.28 -18.78
N ILE A 47 3.77 -8.78 -17.69
CA ILE A 47 5.21 -8.97 -17.58
C ILE A 47 5.60 -10.30 -18.21
N ASP A 48 6.53 -10.26 -19.17
CA ASP A 48 7.04 -11.44 -19.83
C ASP A 48 8.54 -11.63 -19.54
N PRO A 49 8.95 -12.79 -19.04
CA PRO A 49 8.12 -13.92 -18.59
C PRO A 49 7.34 -13.63 -17.31
N ASN A 50 6.16 -14.24 -17.19
CA ASN A 50 5.28 -14.05 -16.02
C ASN A 50 6.02 -14.42 -14.72
N PRO A 51 6.02 -13.55 -13.69
CA PRO A 51 6.72 -13.82 -12.44
C PRO A 51 6.06 -14.94 -11.63
N ASP A 52 6.88 -15.73 -10.93
CA ASP A 52 6.41 -16.78 -10.03
C ASP A 52 5.93 -16.18 -8.68
N LEU A 53 6.43 -14.99 -8.32
CA LEU A 53 6.10 -14.29 -7.09
C LEU A 53 6.27 -12.78 -7.25
N LEU A 54 5.32 -12.04 -6.69
CA LEU A 54 5.38 -10.59 -6.51
C LEU A 54 5.64 -10.27 -5.04
N ILE A 55 6.64 -9.44 -4.75
CA ILE A 55 6.89 -8.89 -3.41
C ILE A 55 6.49 -7.42 -3.42
N VAL A 56 5.60 -7.04 -2.51
CA VAL A 56 4.98 -5.72 -2.48
C VAL A 56 5.18 -5.06 -1.12
N ASP A 57 5.65 -3.82 -1.13
CA ASP A 57 5.50 -2.94 0.04
C ASP A 57 4.08 -2.38 0.11
N LEU A 58 3.58 -2.20 1.32
CA LEU A 58 2.26 -1.61 1.54
C LEU A 58 2.26 -0.08 1.50
N ASN A 59 3.34 0.51 2.02
CA ASN A 59 3.44 1.94 2.24
C ASN A 59 4.17 2.62 1.08
N MET A 60 3.47 2.81 -0.03
CA MET A 60 3.98 3.52 -1.20
C MET A 60 3.17 4.79 -1.47
N PRO A 61 3.80 5.90 -1.93
CA PRO A 61 3.08 7.10 -2.33
C PRO A 61 2.22 6.84 -3.57
N GLY A 62 1.09 7.53 -3.66
CA GLY A 62 0.12 7.33 -4.74
C GLY A 62 -0.71 6.08 -4.52
N MET A 63 -0.47 5.02 -5.27
CA MET A 63 -1.13 3.74 -5.11
C MET A 63 -0.41 2.91 -4.04
N SER A 64 -1.06 2.69 -2.91
CA SER A 64 -0.58 1.81 -1.84
C SER A 64 -0.53 0.34 -2.27
N GLY A 65 0.26 -0.48 -1.56
CA GLY A 65 0.27 -1.93 -1.80
C GLY A 65 -1.08 -2.59 -1.51
N TYR A 66 -1.90 -2.03 -0.62
CA TYR A 66 -3.28 -2.49 -0.39
C TYR A 66 -4.15 -2.30 -1.63
N GLU A 67 -4.09 -1.11 -2.22
CA GLU A 67 -4.82 -0.78 -3.44
C GLU A 67 -4.35 -1.62 -4.62
N LEU A 68 -3.05 -1.85 -4.74
CA LEU A 68 -2.48 -2.72 -5.76
C LEU A 68 -3.01 -4.17 -5.65
N VAL A 69 -2.99 -4.76 -4.44
CA VAL A 69 -3.52 -6.12 -4.21
C VAL A 69 -5.00 -6.20 -4.54
N GLN A 70 -5.78 -5.18 -4.17
CA GLN A 70 -7.20 -5.11 -4.47
C GLN A 70 -7.46 -4.99 -5.97
N GLU A 71 -6.68 -4.19 -6.69
CA GLU A 71 -6.80 -3.99 -8.14
C GLU A 71 -6.46 -5.27 -8.92
N LEU A 72 -5.39 -5.98 -8.52
CA LEU A 72 -5.04 -7.27 -9.11
C LEU A 72 -6.17 -8.30 -8.96
N LYS A 73 -6.78 -8.36 -7.76
CA LYS A 73 -7.91 -9.23 -7.51
C LYS A 73 -9.13 -8.85 -8.35
N ASN A 74 -9.48 -7.57 -8.42
CA ASN A 74 -10.61 -7.06 -9.19
C ASN A 74 -10.45 -7.32 -10.70
N SER A 75 -9.21 -7.23 -11.18
CA SER A 75 -8.86 -7.51 -12.58
C SER A 75 -8.74 -9.02 -12.90
N GLY A 76 -8.95 -9.91 -11.91
CA GLY A 76 -8.85 -11.35 -12.09
C GLY A 76 -7.42 -11.84 -12.38
N ILE A 77 -6.40 -11.05 -12.04
CA ILE A 77 -5.00 -11.41 -12.21
C ILE A 77 -4.56 -12.28 -11.04
N GLU A 78 -4.39 -13.56 -11.30
CA GLU A 78 -3.89 -14.51 -10.32
C GLU A 78 -2.36 -14.41 -10.19
N GLN A 79 -1.90 -13.80 -9.10
CA GLN A 79 -0.48 -13.67 -8.79
C GLN A 79 -0.22 -14.11 -7.35
N ARG A 80 0.86 -14.88 -7.12
CA ARG A 80 1.34 -15.10 -5.76
C ARG A 80 1.95 -13.81 -5.24
N ILE A 81 1.48 -13.35 -4.07
CA ILE A 81 1.93 -12.08 -3.48
C ILE A 81 2.47 -12.35 -2.09
N LEU A 82 3.70 -11.91 -1.84
CA LEU A 82 4.30 -11.75 -0.51
C LEU A 82 4.32 -10.27 -0.18
N VAL A 83 3.71 -9.89 0.92
CA VAL A 83 3.80 -8.53 1.44
C VAL A 83 5.00 -8.39 2.37
N LEU A 84 5.79 -7.35 2.17
CA LEU A 84 6.98 -7.04 2.96
C LEU A 84 6.96 -5.56 3.34
N THR A 85 6.59 -5.23 4.59
CA THR A 85 6.41 -3.85 5.05
C THR A 85 7.02 -3.60 6.42
N LEU A 86 7.27 -2.34 6.78
CA LEU A 86 7.78 -1.97 8.10
C LEU A 86 6.70 -2.05 9.17
N ASP A 87 5.50 -1.60 8.86
CA ASP A 87 4.39 -1.52 9.81
C ASP A 87 3.05 -1.86 9.16
N SER A 88 2.18 -2.52 9.94
CA SER A 88 0.79 -2.80 9.55
C SER A 88 0.02 -3.31 10.78
N ASP A 89 -1.25 -2.96 10.86
CA ASP A 89 -2.15 -3.49 11.87
C ASP A 89 -2.65 -4.89 11.50
N GLU A 90 -3.00 -5.67 12.52
CA GLU A 90 -3.45 -7.06 12.37
C GLU A 90 -4.66 -7.20 11.44
N GLN A 91 -5.63 -6.29 11.54
CA GLN A 91 -6.85 -6.35 10.71
C GLN A 91 -6.53 -6.13 9.23
N SER A 92 -5.63 -5.21 8.94
CA SER A 92 -5.15 -4.96 7.57
C SER A 92 -4.44 -6.18 6.99
N ILE A 93 -3.64 -6.89 7.78
CA ILE A 93 -2.97 -8.13 7.35
C ILE A 93 -4.01 -9.22 7.04
N ILE A 94 -5.01 -9.42 7.90
CA ILE A 94 -6.09 -10.39 7.68
C ILE A 94 -6.84 -10.09 6.37
N ARG A 95 -7.11 -8.80 6.09
CA ARG A 95 -7.73 -8.38 4.81
C ARG A 95 -6.87 -8.73 3.60
N LEU A 96 -5.56 -8.54 3.69
CA LEU A 96 -4.63 -8.88 2.61
C LEU A 96 -4.70 -10.38 2.27
N PHE A 97 -4.70 -11.26 3.26
CA PHE A 97 -4.87 -12.69 3.04
C PHE A 97 -6.21 -13.04 2.37
N ARG A 98 -7.31 -12.39 2.77
CA ARG A 98 -8.63 -12.53 2.13
C ARG A 98 -8.66 -12.01 0.69
N ASN A 99 -7.77 -11.07 0.36
CA ASN A 99 -7.58 -10.58 -1.00
C ASN A 99 -6.60 -11.41 -1.83
N GLY A 100 -6.12 -12.54 -1.31
CA GLY A 100 -5.30 -13.49 -2.07
C GLY A 100 -3.80 -13.36 -1.84
N VAL A 101 -3.36 -12.53 -0.88
CA VAL A 101 -1.95 -12.51 -0.45
C VAL A 101 -1.56 -13.88 0.10
N ARG A 102 -0.37 -14.36 -0.23
CA ARG A 102 0.13 -15.69 0.11
C ARG A 102 1.07 -15.71 1.31
N GLY A 103 1.58 -14.55 1.71
CA GLY A 103 2.44 -14.39 2.87
C GLY A 103 2.62 -12.94 3.26
N PHE A 104 2.98 -12.73 4.52
CA PHE A 104 3.28 -11.43 5.10
C PHE A 104 4.54 -11.53 5.95
N LEU A 105 5.45 -10.59 5.80
CA LEU A 105 6.64 -10.41 6.63
C LEU A 105 6.88 -8.93 6.95
N LYS A 106 7.54 -8.69 8.07
CA LYS A 106 8.09 -7.35 8.36
C LYS A 106 9.43 -7.18 7.63
N LYS A 107 9.72 -5.98 7.11
CA LYS A 107 10.99 -5.65 6.42
C LYS A 107 12.24 -5.84 7.31
N ASN A 108 12.08 -5.91 8.63
CA ASN A 108 13.15 -6.19 9.58
C ASN A 108 13.31 -7.70 9.92
N CYS A 109 12.66 -8.59 9.17
CA CYS A 109 12.85 -10.04 9.34
C CYS A 109 14.28 -10.46 8.95
N SER A 110 14.72 -11.63 9.48
CA SER A 110 16.03 -12.18 9.10
C SER A 110 16.01 -12.76 7.68
N ALA A 111 17.19 -12.94 7.10
CA ALA A 111 17.36 -13.54 5.78
C ALA A 111 16.81 -14.99 5.73
N GLU A 112 16.93 -15.74 6.82
CA GLU A 112 16.40 -17.10 6.94
C GLU A 112 14.87 -17.10 6.87
N VAL A 113 14.20 -16.18 7.60
CA VAL A 113 12.74 -16.05 7.59
C VAL A 113 12.24 -15.67 6.20
N LEU A 114 12.92 -14.74 5.52
CA LEU A 114 12.59 -14.42 4.14
C LEU A 114 12.74 -15.61 3.20
N LYS A 115 13.84 -16.37 3.32
CA LYS A 115 14.07 -17.60 2.53
C LYS A 115 12.98 -18.62 2.74
N ASP A 116 12.60 -18.86 3.99
CA ASP A 116 11.55 -19.83 4.35
C ASP A 116 10.19 -19.39 3.77
N ALA A 117 9.88 -18.11 3.81
CA ALA A 117 8.65 -17.58 3.22
C ALA A 117 8.64 -17.75 1.69
N LEU A 118 9.74 -17.41 1.01
CA LEU A 118 9.87 -17.58 -0.43
C LEU A 118 9.68 -19.06 -0.83
N ASN A 119 10.40 -19.98 -0.14
CA ASN A 119 10.29 -21.41 -0.39
C ASN A 119 8.86 -21.91 -0.16
N SER A 120 8.24 -21.55 0.97
CA SER A 120 6.90 -21.99 1.32
C SER A 120 5.87 -21.54 0.29
N ILE A 121 5.87 -20.25 -0.09
CA ILE A 121 4.92 -19.72 -1.07
C ILE A 121 5.10 -20.38 -2.44
N LEU A 122 6.34 -20.60 -2.86
CA LEU A 122 6.64 -21.15 -4.18
C LEU A 122 6.38 -22.66 -4.26
N THR A 123 6.43 -23.41 -3.15
CA THR A 123 6.20 -24.85 -3.10
C THR A 123 4.79 -25.23 -2.68
N THR A 124 4.29 -24.66 -1.58
CA THR A 124 2.99 -25.01 -0.98
C THR A 124 1.88 -24.01 -1.31
N GLY A 125 2.23 -22.84 -1.86
CA GLY A 125 1.29 -21.80 -2.22
C GLY A 125 1.07 -20.75 -1.12
N TYR A 126 1.50 -20.98 0.12
CA TYR A 126 1.31 -20.08 1.26
C TYR A 126 2.49 -20.11 2.21
N TYR A 127 2.75 -19.00 2.88
CA TYR A 127 3.58 -18.92 4.06
C TYR A 127 2.68 -18.90 5.30
N HIS A 128 2.73 -19.97 6.10
CA HIS A 128 1.90 -20.15 7.28
C HIS A 128 2.36 -19.26 8.43
N ASN A 129 1.47 -18.38 8.88
CA ASN A 129 1.59 -17.62 10.11
C ASN A 129 0.22 -17.52 10.80
N GLU A 130 0.18 -16.91 11.98
CA GLU A 130 -1.05 -16.73 12.75
C GLU A 130 -2.14 -15.96 11.99
N PHE A 131 -1.77 -14.97 11.17
CA PHE A 131 -2.69 -14.15 10.39
C PHE A 131 -3.39 -14.96 9.29
N LEU A 132 -2.71 -15.89 8.64
CA LEU A 132 -3.35 -16.82 7.70
C LEU A 132 -4.43 -17.65 8.42
N THR A 133 -4.10 -18.19 9.60
CA THR A 133 -5.06 -18.97 10.40
C THR A 133 -6.27 -18.14 10.79
N LEU A 134 -6.08 -16.87 11.18
CA LEU A 134 -7.16 -15.93 11.50
C LEU A 134 -8.00 -15.57 10.27
N SER A 135 -7.38 -15.43 9.10
CA SER A 135 -8.09 -15.11 7.86
C SER A 135 -9.02 -16.22 7.38
N LEU A 136 -8.74 -17.47 7.74
CA LEU A 136 -9.53 -18.65 7.37
C LEU A 136 -10.71 -18.93 8.33
N ARG A 137 -10.78 -18.26 9.48
CA ARG A 137 -11.93 -18.39 10.38
C ARG A 137 -13.13 -17.68 9.77
N GLU A 138 -14.24 -18.39 9.57
CA GLU A 138 -15.47 -17.90 8.93
C GLU A 138 -16.21 -16.82 9.75
N GLU A 139 -15.97 -16.73 11.05
CA GLU A 139 -16.68 -15.88 12.01
C GLU A 139 -15.90 -14.59 12.39
N VAL A 140 -15.25 -13.95 11.46
CA VAL A 140 -14.90 -12.55 11.72
C VAL A 140 -15.95 -11.71 11.00
N GLU A 141 -16.80 -11.03 11.76
CA GLU A 141 -17.61 -9.91 11.26
C GLU A 141 -16.82 -9.13 10.20
N PRO A 142 -17.45 -8.65 9.12
CA PRO A 142 -16.74 -7.84 8.14
C PRO A 142 -15.93 -6.82 8.92
N PRO A 143 -14.60 -6.74 8.72
CA PRO A 143 -13.72 -5.97 9.58
C PRO A 143 -14.33 -4.60 9.75
N LYS A 144 -14.61 -4.21 10.97
CA LYS A 144 -15.04 -2.84 11.27
C LYS A 144 -13.94 -1.97 10.68
N LEU A 145 -14.28 -1.25 9.62
CA LEU A 145 -13.40 -0.26 9.01
C LEU A 145 -12.76 0.54 10.15
N SER A 146 -11.44 0.65 10.18
CA SER A 146 -10.79 1.49 11.18
C SER A 146 -11.45 2.87 11.13
N GLU A 147 -11.42 3.61 12.23
CA GLU A 147 -11.98 4.96 12.24
C GLU A 147 -11.34 5.82 11.13
N ARG A 148 -10.04 5.60 10.91
CA ARG A 148 -9.28 6.18 9.79
C ARG A 148 -9.88 5.82 8.43
N ASP A 149 -10.11 4.54 8.16
CA ASP A 149 -10.63 4.08 6.86
C ASP A 149 -12.06 4.58 6.62
N LYS A 150 -12.89 4.61 7.67
CA LYS A 150 -14.24 5.19 7.60
C LYS A 150 -14.21 6.68 7.24
N ILE A 151 -13.23 7.40 7.80
CA ILE A 151 -13.04 8.81 7.51
C ILE A 151 -12.48 8.97 6.08
N LEU A 152 -11.47 8.20 5.68
CA LEU A 152 -10.88 8.26 4.34
C LEU A 152 -11.87 7.94 3.23
N GLN A 153 -12.76 6.97 3.44
CA GLN A 153 -13.83 6.64 2.47
C GLN A 153 -14.84 7.77 2.24
N GLN A 154 -14.90 8.73 3.16
CA GLN A 154 -15.78 9.88 3.00
C GLN A 154 -15.18 10.97 2.11
N PHE A 155 -13.91 10.89 1.75
CA PHE A 155 -13.26 11.86 0.87
C PHE A 155 -13.17 11.31 -0.57
N THR A 156 -13.44 12.18 -1.52
CA THR A 156 -13.10 11.96 -2.92
C THR A 156 -11.58 12.03 -3.12
N ASP A 157 -11.06 11.51 -4.23
CA ASP A 157 -9.61 11.56 -4.51
C ASP A 157 -9.09 12.99 -4.57
N ARG A 158 -9.88 13.93 -5.10
CA ARG A 158 -9.54 15.36 -5.16
C ARG A 158 -9.54 16.02 -3.78
N GLU A 159 -10.45 15.65 -2.91
CA GLU A 159 -10.45 16.11 -1.50
C GLU A 159 -9.25 15.54 -0.72
N ARG A 160 -8.84 14.31 -1.00
CA ARG A 160 -7.62 13.72 -0.41
C ARG A 160 -6.36 14.44 -0.89
N GLU A 161 -6.27 14.77 -2.18
CA GLU A 161 -5.18 15.56 -2.75
C GLU A 161 -5.11 16.94 -2.09
N PHE A 162 -6.23 17.62 -1.97
CA PHE A 162 -6.35 18.91 -1.27
C PHE A 162 -5.87 18.81 0.18
N LEU A 163 -6.30 17.79 0.93
CA LEU A 163 -5.89 17.58 2.33
C LEU A 163 -4.37 17.36 2.47
N ARG A 164 -3.74 16.59 1.57
CA ARG A 164 -2.28 16.41 1.56
C ARG A 164 -1.55 17.74 1.37
N LEU A 165 -2.02 18.59 0.47
CA LEU A 165 -1.42 19.90 0.21
C LEU A 165 -1.64 20.88 1.39
N VAL A 166 -2.80 20.83 2.05
CA VAL A 166 -3.05 21.62 3.28
C VAL A 166 -2.11 21.26 4.41
N CYS A 167 -1.76 19.98 4.54
CA CYS A 167 -0.89 19.45 5.59
C CYS A 167 0.59 19.42 5.20
N HIS A 168 0.95 19.91 4.02
CA HIS A 168 2.32 19.87 3.53
C HIS A 168 3.22 20.83 4.32
N GLU A 169 4.46 20.42 4.60
CA GLU A 169 5.47 21.21 5.36
C GLU A 169 5.75 22.62 4.79
N LYS A 170 5.50 22.84 3.49
CA LYS A 170 5.63 24.17 2.84
C LYS A 170 4.49 25.15 3.17
N GLU A 171 3.51 24.75 3.98
CA GLU A 171 2.41 25.59 4.44
C GLU A 171 1.69 26.35 3.32
N TYR A 172 1.39 25.69 2.21
CA TYR A 172 0.75 26.31 1.04
C TYR A 172 -0.51 27.11 1.40
N THR A 173 -0.66 28.30 0.80
CA THR A 173 -1.92 29.04 0.80
C THR A 173 -2.96 28.35 -0.09
N TYR A 174 -4.24 28.67 0.06
CA TYR A 174 -5.29 28.08 -0.80
C TYR A 174 -5.11 28.43 -2.28
N GLU A 175 -4.55 29.61 -2.60
CA GLU A 175 -4.21 29.99 -3.97
C GLU A 175 -3.08 29.11 -4.52
N GLN A 176 -2.02 28.89 -3.75
CA GLN A 176 -0.94 27.98 -4.12
C GLN A 176 -1.40 26.52 -4.26
N ILE A 177 -2.35 26.08 -3.42
CA ILE A 177 -2.97 24.76 -3.55
C ILE A 177 -3.77 24.66 -4.86
N ALA A 178 -4.50 25.73 -5.24
CA ALA A 178 -5.21 25.75 -6.50
C ALA A 178 -4.25 25.61 -7.70
N ASP A 179 -3.12 26.29 -7.66
CA ASP A 179 -2.08 26.18 -8.68
C ASP A 179 -1.49 24.76 -8.74
N GLN A 180 -1.17 24.14 -7.58
CA GLN A 180 -0.64 22.77 -7.51
C GLN A 180 -1.62 21.72 -8.05
N MET A 181 -2.91 21.87 -7.73
CA MET A 181 -3.97 20.99 -8.21
C MET A 181 -4.44 21.29 -9.63
N GLN A 182 -3.94 22.37 -10.25
CA GLN A 182 -4.37 22.87 -11.58
C GLN A 182 -5.90 23.11 -11.65
N VAL A 183 -6.44 23.74 -10.62
CA VAL A 183 -7.86 24.09 -10.51
C VAL A 183 -8.02 25.57 -10.15
N SER A 184 -9.25 26.09 -10.21
CA SER A 184 -9.53 27.47 -9.78
C SER A 184 -9.52 27.59 -8.24
N ALA A 185 -9.19 28.77 -7.72
CA ALA A 185 -9.30 29.08 -6.28
C ALA A 185 -10.72 28.79 -5.75
N ARG A 186 -11.75 29.07 -6.54
CA ARG A 186 -13.15 28.75 -6.21
C ARG A 186 -13.38 27.24 -6.03
N THR A 187 -12.68 26.40 -6.80
CA THR A 187 -12.77 24.94 -6.66
C THR A 187 -12.14 24.48 -5.36
N VAL A 188 -11.01 25.07 -4.98
CA VAL A 188 -10.35 24.78 -3.68
C VAL A 188 -11.22 25.24 -2.50
N ASP A 189 -11.87 26.41 -2.63
CA ASP A 189 -12.85 26.86 -1.64
C ASP A 189 -14.01 25.86 -1.51
N GLY A 190 -14.49 25.30 -2.62
CA GLY A 190 -15.50 24.25 -2.61
C GLY A 190 -15.06 22.99 -1.86
N TYR A 191 -13.84 22.51 -2.06
CA TYR A 191 -13.28 21.37 -1.29
C TYR A 191 -13.20 21.71 0.20
N ARG A 192 -12.69 22.91 0.54
CA ARG A 192 -12.61 23.38 1.91
C ARG A 192 -13.98 23.37 2.60
N GLU A 193 -14.97 24.01 1.98
CA GLU A 193 -16.32 24.15 2.53
C GLU A 193 -16.97 22.78 2.72
N ALA A 194 -16.90 21.91 1.72
CA ALA A 194 -17.43 20.55 1.81
C ALA A 194 -16.83 19.75 2.97
N ILE A 195 -15.51 19.85 3.18
CA ILE A 195 -14.82 19.16 4.27
C ILE A 195 -15.15 19.80 5.63
N PHE A 196 -15.20 21.13 5.70
CA PHE A 196 -15.50 21.85 6.94
C PHE A 196 -16.92 21.52 7.43
N ASP A 197 -17.90 21.51 6.55
CA ASP A 197 -19.27 21.16 6.89
C ASP A 197 -19.39 19.70 7.32
N LYS A 198 -18.75 18.80 6.57
CA LYS A 198 -18.81 17.35 6.80
C LYS A 198 -18.25 16.92 8.16
N PHE A 199 -17.17 17.57 8.60
CA PHE A 199 -16.45 17.21 9.82
C PHE A 199 -16.53 18.27 10.92
N ALA A 200 -17.39 19.28 10.76
CA ALA A 200 -17.58 20.38 11.70
C ALA A 200 -16.25 21.14 12.03
N ILE A 201 -15.38 21.30 11.04
CA ILE A 201 -14.10 21.99 11.13
C ILE A 201 -14.32 23.48 10.83
N LYS A 202 -13.61 24.36 11.53
CA LYS A 202 -13.82 25.82 11.42
C LYS A 202 -12.59 26.60 10.93
N SER A 203 -11.46 25.95 10.76
CA SER A 203 -10.22 26.63 10.38
C SER A 203 -9.23 25.69 9.68
N LYS A 204 -8.25 26.24 8.95
CA LYS A 204 -7.14 25.50 8.37
C LYS A 204 -6.37 24.72 9.44
N THR A 205 -6.06 25.35 10.59
CA THR A 205 -5.41 24.70 11.72
C THR A 205 -6.24 23.53 12.26
N GLY A 206 -7.56 23.72 12.37
CA GLY A 206 -8.49 22.65 12.78
C GLY A 206 -8.46 21.46 11.81
N LEU A 207 -8.32 21.72 10.50
CA LEU A 207 -8.20 20.70 9.48
C LEU A 207 -6.89 19.91 9.62
N VAL A 208 -5.76 20.59 9.82
CA VAL A 208 -4.46 19.94 10.06
C VAL A 208 -4.52 19.06 11.31
N LEU A 209 -5.05 19.61 12.42
CA LEU A 209 -5.21 18.83 13.67
C LEU A 209 -6.15 17.63 13.51
N PHE A 210 -7.19 17.75 12.71
CA PHE A 210 -8.08 16.64 12.38
C PHE A 210 -7.33 15.53 11.62
N VAL A 211 -6.54 15.88 10.59
CA VAL A 211 -5.73 14.94 9.82
C VAL A 211 -4.72 14.22 10.70
N LEU A 212 -4.01 14.94 11.56
CA LEU A 212 -3.03 14.40 12.50
C LEU A 212 -3.69 13.48 13.55
N LYS A 213 -4.79 13.94 14.17
CA LYS A 213 -5.54 13.16 15.17
C LYS A 213 -5.98 11.80 14.67
N HIS A 214 -6.45 11.74 13.42
CA HIS A 214 -6.97 10.51 12.82
C HIS A 214 -5.92 9.80 11.96
N GLN A 215 -4.67 10.28 11.94
CA GLN A 215 -3.54 9.70 11.18
C GLN A 215 -3.90 9.39 9.73
N LEU A 216 -4.63 10.31 9.06
CA LEU A 216 -5.22 10.07 7.75
C LEU A 216 -4.17 9.84 6.66
N PHE A 217 -3.00 10.48 6.77
CA PHE A 217 -1.83 10.27 5.92
C PHE A 217 -0.68 9.84 6.83
N GLY A 218 0.23 8.97 6.35
CA GLY A 218 1.43 8.58 7.07
C GLY A 218 2.27 9.79 7.50
N GLU A 219 3.44 9.61 8.08
CA GLU A 219 4.29 10.74 8.50
C GLU A 219 4.37 11.78 7.38
N LEU A 220 3.89 12.99 7.70
CA LEU A 220 3.86 14.16 6.82
C LEU A 220 5.26 14.76 6.73
#